data_c2717983cafa26d6016b55e3766d2f9b
#
_entry.id   c2717983cafa26d6016b55e3766d2f9b
#
_cell.length_a   1.000
_cell.length_b   1.000
_cell.length_c   1.000
_cell.angle_alpha   90.00
_cell.angle_beta   90.00
_cell.angle_gamma   90.00
#
_symmetry.space_group_name_H-M   'P 1'
#
loop_
_entity.id
_entity.type
_entity.pdbx_description
1 polymer ?
#
loop_
_entity_poly.entity_id
_entity_poly.type
_entity_poly.pdbx_seq_one_letter_code
_entity_poly.pdbx_strand_id
1 'polypeptide(L)'
;MLKSVFLVLLFGFTLSTFAQDYSNGGTFTGNIESTFQYLNNDTIIDANQPAQKGLINSYMNVFYTNKNFKAGMRLESYLPRIQGYPNRFDGTGIGMRYIGYTNNFIDVTLGSFYEQFGAGLSLRAYEDRALGYDNLLDGARLIVKPYSGVTLKGVYGYQRLSFQQGKIVHGEGIVRGVDAEINFKETFDSLLSDDWDFGLGLSFVSKFQLDNDNDLILPQNVGAYGGRFKARYKNINLDGEYILKEQDPSNDNNKIYNYGHAAIFNLGYSKKGFGVLLSGKSVDNMSYRSDRTKDLQDVFINYLPALNKTHTYNLVATLYPYATQPLGEVAYQAEVLYSFKKGTLIGGKYGTTVNLNYSTTYRPVQHTSGINPLDSTGVTYRARPFDMSDSLYWQDINVNITKKINKKLSFIFSYFNITINNDVAKISNDAKGIISSHIGVIETSYKINKKHAIRSEIQGLFVNPIQKGPDAGKINDKGDWATILIEYTISPHWSFGFMDQYNYGNPVEAKRVHYPIFTFGYVKDATRFSIYYGRQRAGLFCVGGVCRFVPASNGLTFSFTQSF
;
A
#
# COMPACT_ATOMS: atom_id res chain seq x y z
N MET A 1 11.00 17.36 -26.54
CA MET A 1 9.94 16.84 -25.69
C MET A 1 8.76 16.28 -26.49
N LEU A 2 8.04 17.05 -27.36
CA LEU A 2 6.97 16.50 -28.21
C LEU A 2 7.44 15.31 -29.09
N LYS A 3 8.68 15.37 -29.63
CA LYS A 3 9.28 14.27 -30.42
C LYS A 3 9.47 12.98 -29.61
N SER A 4 9.79 13.06 -28.33
CA SER A 4 9.99 11.88 -27.48
C SER A 4 8.67 11.23 -27.07
N VAL A 5 7.62 12.02 -26.83
CA VAL A 5 6.26 11.55 -26.57
C VAL A 5 5.68 10.89 -27.82
N PHE A 6 5.92 11.48 -29.00
CA PHE A 6 5.51 10.92 -30.28
C PHE A 6 6.23 9.61 -30.62
N LEU A 7 7.52 9.48 -30.24
CA LEU A 7 8.30 8.26 -30.43
C LEU A 7 7.77 7.12 -29.54
N VAL A 8 7.43 7.37 -28.28
CA VAL A 8 6.86 6.38 -27.35
C VAL A 8 5.48 5.94 -27.81
N LEU A 9 4.65 6.85 -28.31
CA LEU A 9 3.33 6.52 -28.88
C LEU A 9 3.45 5.74 -30.20
N LEU A 10 4.41 6.07 -31.07
CA LEU A 10 4.65 5.34 -32.32
C LEU A 10 5.20 3.91 -32.06
N PHE A 11 6.11 3.75 -31.10
CA PHE A 11 6.59 2.43 -30.68
C PHE A 11 5.47 1.57 -30.08
N GLY A 12 4.54 2.15 -29.34
CA GLY A 12 3.38 1.43 -28.79
C GLY A 12 2.46 0.86 -29.86
N PHE A 13 2.25 1.58 -30.96
CA PHE A 13 1.40 1.11 -32.08
C PHE A 13 2.05 0.03 -32.95
N THR A 14 3.37 0.02 -33.05
CA THR A 14 4.09 -0.98 -33.86
C THR A 14 4.34 -2.29 -33.14
N LEU A 15 4.39 -2.30 -31.79
CA LEU A 15 4.64 -3.49 -30.98
C LEU A 15 3.42 -4.42 -30.85
N SER A 16 2.20 -3.92 -31.04
CA SER A 16 0.98 -4.76 -31.06
C SER A 16 0.94 -5.82 -32.19
N THR A 17 1.86 -5.74 -33.15
CA THR A 17 2.00 -6.72 -34.22
C THR A 17 3.01 -7.85 -33.92
N PHE A 18 3.72 -7.79 -32.81
CA PHE A 18 4.81 -8.74 -32.48
C PHE A 18 4.48 -9.80 -31.44
N ALA A 19 3.24 -9.88 -30.94
CA ALA A 19 2.81 -11.06 -30.19
C ALA A 19 2.62 -12.23 -31.17
N GLN A 20 3.72 -12.74 -31.73
CA GLN A 20 3.72 -13.92 -32.60
C GLN A 20 4.17 -15.13 -31.81
N ASP A 21 3.29 -16.11 -31.77
CA ASP A 21 3.59 -17.45 -31.30
C ASP A 21 4.49 -18.13 -32.32
N TYR A 22 5.81 -18.11 -32.08
CA TYR A 22 6.75 -18.92 -32.86
C TYR A 22 6.68 -20.34 -32.32
N SER A 23 6.06 -21.22 -33.03
CA SER A 23 5.77 -22.62 -32.67
C SER A 23 6.97 -23.45 -32.15
N ASN A 24 8.21 -22.92 -32.19
CA ASN A 24 9.41 -23.50 -31.58
C ASN A 24 10.35 -22.48 -30.92
N GLY A 25 10.05 -21.19 -30.96
CA GLY A 25 10.95 -20.08 -30.54
C GLY A 25 10.64 -19.40 -29.23
N GLY A 26 9.57 -19.78 -28.50
CA GLY A 26 9.11 -19.12 -27.30
C GLY A 26 8.18 -17.92 -27.57
N THR A 27 7.60 -17.36 -26.51
CA THR A 27 6.60 -16.29 -26.57
C THR A 27 7.14 -15.00 -25.96
N PHE A 28 6.97 -13.89 -26.68
CA PHE A 28 7.18 -12.54 -26.16
C PHE A 28 5.86 -11.93 -25.72
N THR A 29 5.83 -11.37 -24.53
CA THR A 29 4.72 -10.58 -24.00
C THR A 29 5.26 -9.32 -23.38
N GLY A 30 4.40 -8.32 -23.18
CA GLY A 30 4.84 -7.11 -22.53
C GLY A 30 3.73 -6.12 -22.30
N ASN A 31 4.10 -5.01 -21.69
CA ASN A 31 3.22 -3.86 -21.55
C ASN A 31 3.98 -2.54 -21.57
N ILE A 32 3.27 -1.49 -21.93
CA ILE A 32 3.72 -0.11 -21.84
C ILE A 32 2.73 0.62 -20.94
N GLU A 33 3.25 1.38 -20.00
CA GLU A 33 2.51 2.30 -19.15
C GLU A 33 3.21 3.65 -19.17
N SER A 34 2.48 4.72 -19.46
CA SER A 34 3.01 6.08 -19.48
C SER A 34 2.03 7.04 -18.84
N THR A 35 2.54 7.91 -17.98
CA THR A 35 1.80 9.02 -17.39
C THR A 35 2.50 10.32 -17.74
N PHE A 36 1.78 11.21 -18.39
CA PHE A 36 2.21 12.55 -18.74
C PHE A 36 1.40 13.58 -17.94
N GLN A 37 2.07 14.59 -17.41
CA GLN A 37 1.45 15.74 -16.73
C GLN A 37 1.86 17.04 -17.40
N TYR A 38 0.90 17.97 -17.53
CA TYR A 38 1.15 19.35 -17.91
C TYR A 38 0.50 20.24 -16.86
N LEU A 39 1.32 20.93 -16.07
CA LEU A 39 0.92 21.64 -14.87
C LEU A 39 1.07 23.15 -15.03
N ASN A 40 0.17 23.89 -14.39
CA ASN A 40 0.12 25.34 -14.36
C ASN A 40 0.21 25.83 -12.92
N ASN A 41 0.63 27.09 -12.76
CA ASN A 41 0.53 27.78 -11.47
C ASN A 41 -0.93 27.99 -11.11
N ASP A 42 -1.26 27.81 -9.83
CA ASP A 42 -2.56 28.17 -9.26
C ASP A 42 -2.35 28.67 -7.83
N THR A 43 -2.31 29.98 -7.67
CA THR A 43 -2.07 30.64 -6.39
C THR A 43 -3.19 30.45 -5.38
N ILE A 44 -4.40 30.07 -5.85
CA ILE A 44 -5.56 29.85 -4.99
C ILE A 44 -5.38 28.60 -4.11
N ILE A 45 -4.67 27.59 -4.65
CA ILE A 45 -4.44 26.32 -3.97
C ILE A 45 -2.96 26.10 -3.61
N ASP A 46 -2.12 27.12 -3.72
CA ASP A 46 -0.67 27.06 -3.53
C ASP A 46 0.03 26.03 -4.45
N ALA A 47 -0.52 25.82 -5.66
CA ALA A 47 0.09 24.95 -6.64
C ALA A 47 1.16 25.68 -7.43
N ASN A 48 2.41 25.27 -7.24
CA ASN A 48 3.54 25.80 -7.97
C ASN A 48 3.84 24.93 -9.19
N GLN A 49 3.90 25.58 -10.35
CA GLN A 49 4.33 24.94 -11.58
C GLN A 49 5.80 24.50 -11.45
N PRO A 50 6.12 23.24 -11.81
CA PRO A 50 7.52 22.82 -11.92
C PRO A 50 8.29 23.64 -12.97
N ALA A 51 9.62 23.72 -12.83
CA ALA A 51 10.48 24.42 -13.80
C ALA A 51 10.24 23.97 -15.25
N GLN A 52 9.90 22.72 -15.44
CA GLN A 52 9.41 22.17 -16.71
C GLN A 52 7.91 21.85 -16.57
N LYS A 53 7.09 22.45 -17.43
CA LYS A 53 5.63 22.26 -17.41
C LYS A 53 5.19 20.83 -17.71
N GLY A 54 5.92 20.14 -18.59
CA GLY A 54 5.62 18.79 -19.01
C GLY A 54 6.49 17.78 -18.26
N LEU A 55 5.85 16.82 -17.61
CA LEU A 55 6.46 15.79 -16.76
C LEU A 55 6.04 14.43 -17.31
N ILE A 56 6.92 13.41 -17.22
CA ILE A 56 6.57 12.07 -17.73
C ILE A 56 7.25 10.97 -16.91
N ASN A 57 6.45 9.96 -16.53
CA ASN A 57 6.92 8.66 -16.10
C ASN A 57 6.46 7.60 -17.11
N SER A 58 7.38 6.75 -17.57
CA SER A 58 7.06 5.66 -18.50
C SER A 58 7.76 4.38 -18.12
N TYR A 59 7.08 3.27 -18.33
CA TYR A 59 7.56 1.91 -18.09
C TYR A 59 7.24 1.06 -19.29
N MET A 60 8.22 0.33 -19.80
CA MET A 60 8.04 -0.66 -20.84
C MET A 60 8.62 -1.99 -20.36
N ASN A 61 7.76 -2.97 -20.12
CA ASN A 61 8.15 -4.33 -19.75
C ASN A 61 8.12 -5.22 -20.97
N VAL A 62 9.17 -6.04 -21.14
CA VAL A 62 9.25 -7.08 -22.15
C VAL A 62 9.63 -8.38 -21.46
N PHE A 63 8.85 -9.43 -21.68
CA PHE A 63 9.05 -10.76 -21.12
C PHE A 63 9.18 -11.77 -22.24
N TYR A 64 10.10 -12.70 -22.05
CA TYR A 64 10.30 -13.85 -22.92
C TYR A 64 10.14 -15.14 -22.15
N THR A 65 9.37 -16.08 -22.67
CA THR A 65 9.17 -17.41 -22.08
C THR A 65 9.36 -18.48 -23.13
N ASN A 66 10.19 -19.47 -22.82
CA ASN A 66 10.36 -20.64 -23.66
C ASN A 66 10.47 -21.90 -22.78
N LYS A 67 9.44 -22.75 -22.79
CA LYS A 67 9.31 -23.90 -21.88
C LYS A 67 9.54 -23.48 -20.42
N ASN A 68 10.63 -23.92 -19.82
CA ASN A 68 11.00 -23.67 -18.44
C ASN A 68 11.84 -22.39 -18.25
N PHE A 69 12.34 -21.79 -19.34
CA PHE A 69 13.16 -20.58 -19.29
C PHE A 69 12.30 -19.33 -19.38
N LYS A 70 12.63 -18.32 -18.59
CA LYS A 70 12.02 -17.00 -18.59
C LYS A 70 13.11 -15.92 -18.54
N ALA A 71 12.87 -14.82 -19.22
CA ALA A 71 13.69 -13.61 -19.11
C ALA A 71 12.79 -12.39 -19.12
N GLY A 72 13.22 -11.33 -18.50
CA GLY A 72 12.46 -10.08 -18.48
C GLY A 72 13.35 -8.86 -18.37
N MET A 73 12.88 -7.78 -18.98
CA MET A 73 13.53 -6.48 -18.93
C MET A 73 12.47 -5.38 -18.80
N ARG A 74 12.74 -4.35 -18.01
CA ARG A 74 11.95 -3.13 -17.92
C ARG A 74 12.80 -1.91 -18.24
N LEU A 75 12.36 -1.13 -19.20
CA LEU A 75 12.84 0.22 -19.44
C LEU A 75 12.00 1.21 -18.63
N GLU A 76 12.65 2.11 -17.96
CA GLU A 76 12.02 3.18 -17.18
C GLU A 76 12.49 4.54 -17.66
N SER A 77 11.60 5.53 -17.59
CA SER A 77 11.90 6.91 -18.01
C SER A 77 11.19 7.91 -17.08
N TYR A 78 11.96 8.86 -16.56
CA TYR A 78 11.54 9.95 -15.69
C TYR A 78 12.10 11.27 -16.24
N LEU A 79 11.35 12.00 -17.10
CA LEU A 79 11.89 13.08 -17.93
C LEU A 79 11.01 14.36 -17.99
N PRO A 80 11.04 15.21 -17.01
CA PRO A 80 11.29 14.94 -15.60
C PRO A 80 10.15 14.13 -15.01
N ARG A 81 10.36 13.53 -13.84
CA ARG A 81 9.35 12.74 -13.15
C ARG A 81 8.08 13.53 -12.85
N ILE A 82 6.93 12.84 -12.79
CA ILE A 82 5.64 13.43 -12.42
C ILE A 82 5.69 14.05 -11.01
N GLN A 83 4.86 15.06 -10.77
CA GLN A 83 4.82 15.80 -9.52
C GLN A 83 4.50 14.88 -8.32
N GLY A 84 5.19 15.11 -7.20
CA GLY A 84 5.06 14.30 -5.98
C GLY A 84 5.75 12.93 -6.06
N TYR A 85 6.36 12.57 -7.19
CA TYR A 85 7.17 11.36 -7.28
C TYR A 85 8.54 11.58 -6.62
N PRO A 86 9.12 10.56 -5.93
CA PRO A 86 10.34 10.76 -5.18
C PRO A 86 11.52 11.27 -6.02
N ASN A 87 12.29 12.18 -5.45
CA ASN A 87 13.41 12.84 -6.13
C ASN A 87 14.53 11.89 -6.59
N ARG A 88 14.57 10.70 -6.01
CA ARG A 88 15.53 9.66 -6.31
C ARG A 88 15.30 8.92 -7.64
N PHE A 89 14.26 9.29 -8.41
CA PHE A 89 14.00 8.72 -9.74
C PHE A 89 14.27 9.77 -10.83
N ASP A 90 15.21 9.47 -11.73
CA ASP A 90 15.65 10.38 -12.78
C ASP A 90 16.27 9.62 -13.98
N GLY A 91 16.07 10.17 -15.19
CA GLY A 91 16.68 9.67 -16.41
C GLY A 91 15.92 8.52 -17.09
N THR A 92 16.56 7.89 -18.07
CA THR A 92 16.00 6.77 -18.85
C THR A 92 17.00 5.63 -18.94
N GLY A 93 16.56 4.40 -18.67
CA GLY A 93 17.41 3.22 -18.74
C GLY A 93 16.73 1.94 -18.28
N ILE A 94 17.54 0.90 -18.02
CA ILE A 94 17.04 -0.42 -17.58
C ILE A 94 16.82 -0.38 -16.07
N GLY A 95 15.55 -0.42 -15.64
CA GLY A 95 15.14 -0.42 -14.23
C GLY A 95 14.94 -1.82 -13.63
N MET A 96 14.84 -2.86 -14.46
CA MET A 96 14.71 -4.25 -14.03
C MET A 96 15.23 -5.17 -15.13
N ARG A 97 15.93 -6.26 -14.76
CA ARG A 97 16.38 -7.29 -15.68
C ARG A 97 16.57 -8.61 -14.94
N TYR A 98 16.11 -9.69 -15.52
CA TYR A 98 16.32 -11.02 -14.96
C TYR A 98 16.32 -12.13 -16.01
N ILE A 99 16.91 -13.26 -15.63
CA ILE A 99 16.75 -14.55 -16.27
C ILE A 99 16.32 -15.57 -15.23
N GLY A 100 15.59 -16.59 -15.64
CA GLY A 100 15.13 -17.60 -14.71
C GLY A 100 14.81 -18.93 -15.37
N TYR A 101 14.73 -19.95 -14.53
CA TYR A 101 14.34 -21.31 -14.89
C TYR A 101 13.30 -21.79 -13.89
N THR A 102 12.18 -22.32 -14.38
CA THR A 102 11.07 -22.79 -13.53
C THR A 102 10.58 -24.13 -14.02
N ASN A 103 10.52 -25.11 -13.12
CA ASN A 103 9.82 -26.37 -13.33
C ASN A 103 8.98 -26.71 -12.08
N ASN A 104 8.42 -27.90 -12.00
CA ASN A 104 7.55 -28.29 -10.87
C ASN A 104 8.30 -28.36 -9.53
N PHE A 105 9.63 -28.51 -9.56
CA PHE A 105 10.47 -28.72 -8.39
C PHE A 105 11.30 -27.49 -8.00
N ILE A 106 11.78 -26.72 -8.96
CA ILE A 106 12.69 -25.58 -8.76
C ILE A 106 12.20 -24.36 -9.54
N ASP A 107 12.28 -23.17 -8.93
CA ASP A 107 12.21 -21.85 -9.56
C ASP A 107 13.45 -21.05 -9.16
N VAL A 108 14.31 -20.77 -10.12
CA VAL A 108 15.53 -19.94 -9.94
C VAL A 108 15.36 -18.66 -10.72
N THR A 109 15.73 -17.54 -10.12
CA THR A 109 15.79 -16.23 -10.78
C THR A 109 17.12 -15.57 -10.44
N LEU A 110 17.83 -15.09 -11.47
CA LEU A 110 19.06 -14.31 -11.34
C LEU A 110 18.84 -12.92 -11.92
N GLY A 111 19.29 -11.90 -11.21
CA GLY A 111 19.06 -10.47 -11.50
C GLY A 111 17.99 -9.89 -10.59
N SER A 112 17.08 -9.11 -11.15
CA SER A 112 16.06 -8.38 -10.41
C SER A 112 14.86 -9.24 -10.08
N PHE A 113 14.40 -9.23 -8.82
CA PHE A 113 13.22 -9.99 -8.38
C PHE A 113 12.50 -9.33 -7.20
N TYR A 114 11.25 -9.73 -7.01
CA TYR A 114 10.45 -9.47 -5.82
C TYR A 114 10.20 -10.78 -5.09
N GLU A 115 10.18 -10.73 -3.76
CA GLU A 115 9.86 -11.89 -2.93
C GLU A 115 9.27 -11.44 -1.59
N GLN A 116 8.42 -12.30 -1.02
CA GLN A 116 7.81 -12.10 0.28
C GLN A 116 7.84 -13.40 1.09
N PHE A 117 8.16 -13.29 2.39
CA PHE A 117 8.07 -14.36 3.36
C PHE A 117 6.86 -14.12 4.28
N GLY A 118 5.96 -15.10 4.39
CA GLY A 118 4.74 -14.99 5.18
C GLY A 118 3.91 -13.76 4.88
N ALA A 119 3.51 -13.01 5.91
CA ALA A 119 2.81 -11.72 5.79
C ALA A 119 3.72 -10.55 5.40
N GLY A 120 5.03 -10.80 5.28
CA GLY A 120 6.03 -9.78 4.96
C GLY A 120 6.72 -9.16 6.18
N LEU A 121 6.41 -9.61 7.40
CA LEU A 121 6.98 -9.01 8.61
C LEU A 121 8.50 -9.14 8.71
N SER A 122 9.09 -10.16 8.05
CA SER A 122 10.55 -10.34 7.97
C SER A 122 11.11 -9.88 6.63
N LEU A 123 10.42 -10.15 5.51
CA LEU A 123 10.84 -9.77 4.16
C LEU A 123 9.64 -9.50 3.26
N ARG A 124 9.63 -8.33 2.62
CA ARG A 124 8.78 -8.03 1.47
C ARG A 124 9.47 -7.04 0.53
N ALA A 125 9.90 -7.53 -0.61
CA ALA A 125 10.33 -6.71 -1.73
C ALA A 125 9.16 -6.58 -2.72
N TYR A 126 8.77 -5.34 -3.06
CA TYR A 126 7.63 -5.07 -3.93
C TYR A 126 7.72 -3.69 -4.58
N GLU A 127 6.90 -3.48 -5.61
CA GLU A 127 6.72 -2.20 -6.27
C GLU A 127 5.30 -1.66 -6.01
N ASP A 128 5.20 -0.36 -5.72
CA ASP A 128 3.96 0.40 -5.76
C ASP A 128 4.22 1.72 -6.49
N ARG A 129 3.83 1.77 -7.76
CA ARG A 129 4.04 2.95 -8.62
C ARG A 129 3.23 4.15 -8.17
N ALA A 130 2.07 3.94 -7.54
CA ALA A 130 1.25 5.03 -7.01
C ALA A 130 1.95 5.72 -5.84
N LEU A 131 2.72 4.98 -5.05
CA LEU A 131 3.56 5.53 -3.98
C LEU A 131 4.93 6.01 -4.47
N GLY A 132 5.37 5.64 -5.67
CA GLY A 132 6.76 5.80 -6.09
C GLY A 132 7.72 4.95 -5.27
N TYR A 133 7.27 3.76 -4.87
CA TYR A 133 8.02 2.83 -4.04
C TYR A 133 8.42 1.61 -4.86
N ASP A 134 9.69 1.25 -4.81
CA ASP A 134 10.23 0.05 -5.45
C ASP A 134 11.53 -0.34 -4.73
N ASN A 135 11.48 -1.40 -3.95
CA ASN A 135 12.61 -1.96 -3.20
C ASN A 135 13.03 -3.33 -3.74
N LEU A 136 12.93 -3.53 -5.06
CA LEU A 136 13.35 -4.78 -5.71
C LEU A 136 14.72 -5.25 -5.21
N LEU A 137 14.92 -6.56 -5.15
CA LEU A 137 16.21 -7.18 -4.91
C LEU A 137 16.91 -7.46 -6.24
N ASP A 138 18.19 -7.12 -6.35
CA ASP A 138 19.07 -7.47 -7.48
C ASP A 138 20.11 -8.48 -7.01
N GLY A 139 20.00 -9.73 -7.46
CA GLY A 139 20.80 -10.84 -6.98
C GLY A 139 20.32 -12.22 -7.42
N ALA A 140 20.00 -13.10 -6.47
CA ALA A 140 19.56 -14.47 -6.74
C ALA A 140 18.39 -14.87 -5.83
N ARG A 141 17.40 -15.54 -6.42
CA ARG A 141 16.26 -16.16 -5.74
C ARG A 141 16.17 -17.63 -6.13
N LEU A 142 15.96 -18.48 -5.13
CA LEU A 142 15.72 -19.92 -5.30
C LEU A 142 14.45 -20.31 -4.55
N ILE A 143 13.55 -21.01 -5.23
CA ILE A 143 12.42 -21.70 -4.60
C ILE A 143 12.53 -23.18 -4.94
N VAL A 144 12.45 -24.04 -3.93
CA VAL A 144 12.48 -25.51 -4.07
C VAL A 144 11.21 -26.07 -3.45
N LYS A 145 10.55 -26.95 -4.19
CA LYS A 145 9.38 -27.72 -3.76
C LYS A 145 9.74 -29.21 -3.70
N PRO A 146 10.43 -29.66 -2.64
CA PRO A 146 10.98 -31.03 -2.57
C PRO A 146 9.87 -32.07 -2.41
N TYR A 147 8.70 -31.65 -1.93
CA TYR A 147 7.56 -32.51 -1.66
C TYR A 147 6.27 -31.71 -1.84
N SER A 148 5.14 -32.39 -2.09
CA SER A 148 3.83 -31.75 -2.08
C SER A 148 3.60 -31.07 -0.72
N GLY A 149 3.14 -29.82 -0.72
CA GLY A 149 2.90 -29.07 0.51
C GLY A 149 4.17 -28.50 1.18
N VAL A 150 5.40 -28.81 0.71
CA VAL A 150 6.63 -28.23 1.26
C VAL A 150 7.25 -27.24 0.29
N THR A 151 7.50 -26.03 0.74
CA THR A 151 8.16 -24.97 -0.04
C THR A 151 9.32 -24.40 0.76
N LEU A 152 10.51 -24.37 0.13
CA LEU A 152 11.71 -23.73 0.66
C LEU A 152 12.08 -22.58 -0.24
N LYS A 153 12.41 -21.42 0.33
CA LYS A 153 12.84 -20.24 -0.42
C LYS A 153 14.19 -19.76 0.08
N GLY A 154 15.02 -19.26 -0.83
CA GLY A 154 16.27 -18.59 -0.53
C GLY A 154 16.41 -17.31 -1.35
N VAL A 155 16.91 -16.24 -0.73
CA VAL A 155 17.16 -14.96 -1.38
C VAL A 155 18.53 -14.40 -0.98
N TYR A 156 19.17 -13.73 -1.93
CA TYR A 156 20.43 -13.01 -1.74
C TYR A 156 20.45 -11.83 -2.72
N GLY A 157 20.70 -10.61 -2.27
CA GLY A 157 20.81 -9.47 -3.17
C GLY A 157 20.89 -8.13 -2.47
N TYR A 158 21.11 -7.10 -3.27
CA TYR A 158 21.04 -5.70 -2.86
C TYR A 158 19.66 -5.14 -3.17
N GLN A 159 19.14 -4.28 -2.28
CA GLN A 159 17.89 -3.58 -2.57
C GLN A 159 18.14 -2.36 -3.45
N ARG A 160 17.23 -2.10 -4.38
CA ARG A 160 17.17 -0.86 -5.14
C ARG A 160 16.85 0.29 -4.17
N LEU A 161 17.74 1.27 -4.08
CA LEU A 161 17.55 2.52 -3.35
C LEU A 161 16.95 3.60 -4.25
N SER A 162 17.48 3.75 -5.46
CA SER A 162 17.09 4.82 -6.38
C SER A 162 17.31 4.45 -7.84
N PHE A 163 16.87 5.33 -8.74
CA PHE A 163 17.14 5.25 -10.17
C PHE A 163 17.63 6.62 -10.63
N GLN A 164 18.92 6.75 -10.86
CA GLN A 164 19.56 8.02 -11.15
C GLN A 164 20.29 7.97 -12.47
N GLN A 165 20.06 8.98 -13.32
CA GLN A 165 20.64 9.07 -14.66
C GLN A 165 20.45 7.78 -15.49
N GLY A 166 19.28 7.13 -15.33
CA GLY A 166 18.96 5.89 -16.04
C GLY A 166 19.63 4.62 -15.51
N LYS A 167 20.18 4.64 -14.29
CA LYS A 167 20.84 3.49 -13.65
C LYS A 167 20.22 3.18 -12.28
N ILE A 168 20.13 1.89 -11.95
CA ILE A 168 19.78 1.45 -10.61
C ILE A 168 20.94 1.79 -9.67
N VAL A 169 20.62 2.43 -8.55
CA VAL A 169 21.52 2.61 -7.40
C VAL A 169 21.03 1.72 -6.28
N HIS A 170 21.91 0.93 -5.70
CA HIS A 170 21.60 0.02 -4.61
C HIS A 170 21.84 0.67 -3.24
N GLY A 171 21.14 0.19 -2.21
CA GLY A 171 21.50 0.42 -0.81
C GLY A 171 22.81 -0.29 -0.46
N GLU A 172 23.47 0.15 0.61
CA GLU A 172 24.78 -0.39 0.99
C GLU A 172 24.73 -1.84 1.51
N GLY A 173 23.61 -2.23 2.11
CA GLY A 173 23.51 -3.53 2.77
C GLY A 173 23.02 -4.65 1.86
N ILE A 174 23.60 -5.83 2.07
CA ILE A 174 23.19 -7.07 1.42
C ILE A 174 22.05 -7.70 2.23
N VAL A 175 20.96 -8.09 1.56
CA VAL A 175 19.85 -8.85 2.15
C VAL A 175 20.00 -10.32 1.80
N ARG A 176 19.89 -11.17 2.81
CA ARG A 176 19.94 -12.64 2.71
C ARG A 176 18.77 -13.21 3.50
N GLY A 177 18.12 -14.23 2.96
CA GLY A 177 16.98 -14.82 3.66
C GLY A 177 16.72 -16.25 3.24
N VAL A 178 16.18 -17.02 4.19
CA VAL A 178 15.63 -18.36 3.95
C VAL A 178 14.25 -18.44 4.59
N ASP A 179 13.37 -19.17 3.92
CA ASP A 179 11.99 -19.39 4.34
C ASP A 179 11.60 -20.83 4.07
N ALA A 180 10.91 -21.45 5.01
CA ALA A 180 10.38 -22.81 4.89
C ALA A 180 8.90 -22.82 5.27
N GLU A 181 8.07 -23.44 4.45
CA GLU A 181 6.64 -23.59 4.69
C GLU A 181 6.21 -25.04 4.44
N ILE A 182 5.37 -25.56 5.33
CA ILE A 182 4.72 -26.87 5.17
C ILE A 182 3.21 -26.72 5.32
N ASN A 183 2.47 -27.27 4.35
CA ASN A 183 1.02 -27.50 4.45
C ASN A 183 0.79 -28.97 4.76
N PHE A 184 0.25 -29.26 5.95
CA PHE A 184 0.11 -30.61 6.44
C PHE A 184 -0.92 -31.43 5.67
N LYS A 185 -1.99 -30.81 5.17
CA LYS A 185 -3.00 -31.50 4.37
C LYS A 185 -2.44 -31.94 3.02
N GLU A 186 -1.64 -31.09 2.36
CA GLU A 186 -1.03 -31.43 1.07
C GLU A 186 0.12 -32.43 1.24
N THR A 187 0.84 -32.40 2.37
CA THR A 187 2.00 -33.26 2.63
C THR A 187 1.57 -34.64 3.13
N PHE A 188 0.52 -34.70 3.93
CA PHE A 188 0.03 -35.91 4.61
C PHE A 188 -1.46 -36.09 4.38
N ASP A 189 -1.87 -36.31 3.14
CA ASP A 189 -3.26 -36.33 2.66
C ASP A 189 -4.20 -37.23 3.51
N SER A 190 -3.71 -38.30 4.09
CA SER A 190 -4.46 -39.24 4.93
C SER A 190 -4.51 -38.88 6.43
N LEU A 191 -3.72 -37.89 6.88
CA LEU A 191 -3.59 -37.56 8.31
C LEU A 191 -4.68 -36.62 8.82
N LEU A 192 -5.17 -35.74 7.96
CA LEU A 192 -6.17 -34.71 8.30
C LEU A 192 -7.48 -34.95 7.55
N SER A 193 -8.61 -34.81 8.25
CA SER A 193 -9.91 -34.83 7.58
C SER A 193 -10.05 -33.61 6.63
N ASP A 194 -11.00 -33.71 5.67
CA ASP A 194 -11.24 -32.63 4.69
C ASP A 194 -11.68 -31.31 5.30
N ASP A 195 -12.15 -31.32 6.53
CA ASP A 195 -12.53 -30.13 7.28
C ASP A 195 -11.34 -29.30 7.78
N TRP A 196 -10.14 -29.92 7.90
CA TRP A 196 -8.94 -29.30 8.43
C TRP A 196 -7.93 -28.96 7.34
N ASP A 197 -7.33 -27.77 7.45
CA ASP A 197 -6.14 -27.34 6.71
C ASP A 197 -5.22 -26.64 7.71
N PHE A 198 -4.00 -27.16 7.86
CA PHE A 198 -3.03 -26.64 8.81
C PHE A 198 -1.67 -26.47 8.13
N GLY A 199 -1.03 -25.32 8.37
CA GLY A 199 0.29 -25.01 7.84
C GLY A 199 1.16 -24.31 8.87
N LEU A 200 2.47 -24.55 8.78
CA LEU A 200 3.51 -23.89 9.56
C LEU A 200 4.55 -23.30 8.63
N GLY A 201 5.18 -22.22 9.06
CA GLY A 201 6.30 -21.64 8.35
C GLY A 201 7.31 -21.02 9.30
N LEU A 202 8.58 -21.02 8.87
CA LEU A 202 9.70 -20.40 9.58
C LEU A 202 10.46 -19.51 8.61
N SER A 203 10.88 -18.35 9.08
CA SER A 203 11.64 -17.38 8.29
C SER A 203 12.88 -16.92 9.04
N PHE A 204 13.97 -16.76 8.32
CA PHE A 204 15.16 -16.05 8.79
C PHE A 204 15.61 -15.10 7.69
N VAL A 205 15.80 -13.83 8.04
CA VAL A 205 16.30 -12.78 7.13
C VAL A 205 17.43 -12.05 7.83
N SER A 206 18.50 -11.78 7.13
CA SER A 206 19.65 -11.07 7.67
C SER A 206 20.08 -9.99 6.69
N LYS A 207 20.44 -8.83 7.22
CA LYS A 207 21.19 -7.83 6.47
C LYS A 207 22.65 -7.84 6.88
N PHE A 208 23.53 -7.54 5.94
CA PHE A 208 24.95 -7.29 6.19
C PHE A 208 25.29 -5.88 5.67
N GLN A 209 25.78 -5.02 6.55
CA GLN A 209 26.29 -3.69 6.21
C GLN A 209 27.54 -3.41 7.03
N LEU A 210 28.61 -2.96 6.39
CA LEU A 210 29.85 -2.59 7.06
C LEU A 210 29.59 -1.52 8.12
N ASP A 211 30.36 -1.58 9.20
CA ASP A 211 30.41 -0.54 10.22
C ASP A 211 31.38 0.55 9.76
N ASN A 212 30.84 1.72 9.46
CA ASN A 212 31.59 2.91 9.08
C ASN A 212 31.37 4.07 10.08
N ASP A 213 30.78 3.78 11.27
CA ASP A 213 30.56 4.80 12.30
C ASP A 213 31.86 4.97 13.12
N ASN A 214 32.25 6.21 13.38
CA ASN A 214 33.49 6.51 14.12
C ASN A 214 33.29 6.51 15.65
N ASP A 215 32.03 6.67 16.10
CA ASP A 215 31.69 6.90 17.49
C ASP A 215 30.99 5.69 18.13
N LEU A 216 30.36 4.85 17.31
CA LEU A 216 29.53 3.72 17.75
C LEU A 216 30.05 2.42 17.13
N ILE A 217 29.94 1.34 17.86
CA ILE A 217 30.19 -0.03 17.33
C ILE A 217 28.85 -0.59 16.84
N LEU A 218 28.64 -0.57 15.54
CA LEU A 218 27.40 -0.98 14.93
C LEU A 218 27.44 -2.46 14.49
N PRO A 219 26.41 -3.27 14.77
CA PRO A 219 26.38 -4.66 14.33
C PRO A 219 26.37 -4.73 12.80
N GLN A 220 27.36 -5.42 12.21
CA GLN A 220 27.44 -5.59 10.76
C GLN A 220 26.40 -6.56 10.23
N ASN A 221 26.05 -7.58 11.02
CA ASN A 221 24.98 -8.52 10.70
C ASN A 221 23.82 -8.29 11.67
N VAL A 222 22.62 -8.13 11.12
CA VAL A 222 21.38 -8.03 11.89
C VAL A 222 20.40 -9.05 11.37
N GLY A 223 19.95 -9.96 12.23
CA GLY A 223 18.98 -10.99 11.92
C GLY A 223 17.56 -10.60 12.32
N ALA A 224 16.59 -11.08 11.54
CA ALA A 224 15.18 -11.12 11.91
C ALA A 224 14.66 -12.54 11.65
N TYR A 225 14.03 -13.15 12.63
CA TYR A 225 13.61 -14.55 12.57
C TYR A 225 12.30 -14.78 13.32
N GLY A 226 11.56 -15.78 12.90
CA GLY A 226 10.31 -16.12 13.53
C GLY A 226 9.52 -17.19 12.79
N GLY A 227 8.29 -17.34 13.21
CA GLY A 227 7.41 -18.37 12.69
C GLY A 227 6.00 -17.87 12.44
N ARG A 228 5.30 -18.65 11.65
CA ARG A 228 3.89 -18.42 11.32
C ARG A 228 3.11 -19.74 11.33
N PHE A 229 1.82 -19.62 11.56
CA PHE A 229 0.89 -20.73 11.42
C PHE A 229 -0.36 -20.28 10.68
N LYS A 230 -1.01 -21.23 10.04
CA LYS A 230 -2.35 -21.09 9.43
C LYS A 230 -3.14 -22.31 9.82
N ALA A 231 -4.36 -22.12 10.31
CA ALA A 231 -5.27 -23.19 10.65
C ALA A 231 -6.67 -22.86 10.13
N ARG A 232 -7.25 -23.76 9.38
CA ARG A 232 -8.65 -23.67 8.95
C ARG A 232 -9.40 -24.91 9.42
N TYR A 233 -10.54 -24.68 10.05
CA TYR A 233 -11.49 -25.71 10.38
C TYR A 233 -12.89 -25.29 9.94
N LYS A 234 -13.43 -25.95 8.90
CA LYS A 234 -14.72 -25.58 8.28
C LYS A 234 -14.78 -24.09 7.92
N ASN A 235 -15.56 -23.34 8.68
CA ASN A 235 -15.83 -21.90 8.48
C ASN A 235 -14.93 -20.98 9.32
N ILE A 236 -14.04 -21.54 10.14
CA ILE A 236 -13.11 -20.79 11.01
C ILE A 236 -11.74 -20.81 10.37
N ASN A 237 -11.11 -19.64 10.28
CA ASN A 237 -9.72 -19.47 9.88
C ASN A 237 -8.99 -18.76 11.02
N LEU A 238 -7.83 -19.26 11.38
CA LEU A 238 -6.91 -18.65 12.34
C LEU A 238 -5.52 -18.65 11.73
N ASP A 239 -4.90 -17.47 11.66
CA ASP A 239 -3.52 -17.33 11.24
C ASP A 239 -2.77 -16.35 12.12
N GLY A 240 -1.46 -16.52 12.19
CA GLY A 240 -0.59 -15.63 12.93
C GLY A 240 0.86 -15.75 12.48
N GLU A 241 1.60 -14.65 12.64
CA GLU A 241 3.03 -14.57 12.39
C GLU A 241 3.68 -13.74 13.50
N TYR A 242 4.85 -14.19 13.97
CA TYR A 242 5.66 -13.50 14.95
C TYR A 242 7.11 -13.48 14.50
N ILE A 243 7.71 -12.27 14.46
CA ILE A 243 9.10 -12.04 14.07
C ILE A 243 9.81 -11.28 15.19
N LEU A 244 11.00 -11.74 15.53
CA LEU A 244 11.98 -11.05 16.38
C LEU A 244 13.08 -10.48 15.49
N LYS A 245 13.50 -9.24 15.77
CA LYS A 245 14.64 -8.58 15.13
C LYS A 245 15.72 -8.32 16.18
N GLU A 246 16.95 -8.63 15.83
CA GLU A 246 18.13 -8.30 16.64
C GLU A 246 18.34 -6.79 16.72
N GLN A 247 19.26 -6.37 17.59
CA GLN A 247 19.64 -4.97 17.77
C GLN A 247 20.11 -4.36 16.45
N ASP A 248 19.46 -3.29 16.05
CA ASP A 248 19.71 -2.58 14.79
C ASP A 248 19.71 -1.06 14.98
N PRO A 249 20.79 -0.49 15.56
CA PRO A 249 20.93 0.96 15.67
C PRO A 249 20.91 1.60 14.28
N SER A 250 19.98 2.51 14.05
CA SER A 250 19.76 3.16 12.75
C SER A 250 19.34 4.62 12.93
N ASN A 251 19.32 5.38 11.84
CA ASN A 251 18.85 6.79 11.89
C ASN A 251 17.39 6.89 12.35
N ASP A 252 16.54 5.95 11.93
CA ASP A 252 15.12 5.95 12.29
C ASP A 252 14.87 5.77 13.80
N ASN A 253 15.67 4.97 14.49
CA ASN A 253 15.47 4.69 15.89
C ASN A 253 16.45 5.44 16.82
N ASN A 254 17.06 6.53 16.35
CA ASN A 254 18.02 7.33 17.10
C ASN A 254 19.23 6.53 17.62
N LYS A 255 19.69 5.53 16.85
CA LYS A 255 20.84 4.68 17.14
C LYS A 255 20.73 3.86 18.45
N ILE A 256 19.49 3.52 18.86
CA ILE A 256 19.31 2.69 20.07
C ILE A 256 19.60 1.20 19.79
N TYR A 257 20.16 0.52 20.78
CA TYR A 257 20.48 -0.92 20.73
C TYR A 257 19.35 -1.78 21.28
N ASN A 258 18.12 -1.56 20.81
CA ASN A 258 16.97 -2.35 21.23
C ASN A 258 16.69 -3.49 20.24
N TYR A 259 16.24 -4.61 20.78
CA TYR A 259 15.58 -5.65 19.99
C TYR A 259 14.24 -5.13 19.46
N GLY A 260 13.77 -5.72 18.36
CA GLY A 260 12.45 -5.42 17.81
C GLY A 260 11.57 -6.65 17.73
N HIS A 261 10.25 -6.45 17.69
CA HIS A 261 9.32 -7.52 17.37
C HIS A 261 8.16 -7.01 16.50
N ALA A 262 7.63 -7.91 15.69
CA ALA A 262 6.36 -7.73 15.01
C ALA A 262 5.51 -8.99 15.13
N ALA A 263 4.25 -8.81 15.49
CA ALA A 263 3.26 -9.86 15.58
C ALA A 263 1.98 -9.46 14.86
N ILE A 264 1.37 -10.38 14.15
CA ILE A 264 0.02 -10.24 13.59
C ILE A 264 -0.75 -11.53 13.81
N PHE A 265 -2.03 -11.43 14.15
CA PHE A 265 -2.93 -12.57 14.14
C PHE A 265 -4.28 -12.17 13.56
N ASN A 266 -4.96 -13.14 12.95
CA ASN A 266 -6.30 -12.99 12.39
C ASN A 266 -7.14 -14.21 12.78
N LEU A 267 -8.37 -13.94 13.22
CA LEU A 267 -9.40 -14.93 13.45
C LEU A 267 -10.63 -14.59 12.61
N GLY A 268 -10.94 -15.44 11.64
CA GLY A 268 -12.08 -15.28 10.75
C GLY A 268 -13.12 -16.36 10.95
N TYR A 269 -14.40 -15.97 10.93
CA TYR A 269 -15.52 -16.90 10.78
C TYR A 269 -16.40 -16.45 9.63
N SER A 270 -16.71 -17.36 8.69
CA SER A 270 -17.53 -17.01 7.55
C SER A 270 -18.53 -18.11 7.20
N LYS A 271 -19.78 -17.72 7.01
CA LYS A 271 -20.85 -18.56 6.43
C LYS A 271 -21.72 -17.72 5.52
N LYS A 272 -22.55 -18.35 4.71
CA LYS A 272 -23.43 -17.64 3.78
C LYS A 272 -24.22 -16.51 4.46
N GLY A 273 -23.91 -15.27 4.10
CA GLY A 273 -24.56 -14.06 4.59
C GLY A 273 -24.09 -13.55 5.96
N PHE A 274 -23.05 -14.15 6.55
CA PHE A 274 -22.46 -13.68 7.80
C PHE A 274 -20.95 -13.91 7.82
N GLY A 275 -20.21 -12.89 8.20
CA GLY A 275 -18.75 -12.94 8.37
C GLY A 275 -18.31 -12.12 9.58
N VAL A 276 -17.30 -12.60 10.28
CA VAL A 276 -16.59 -11.90 11.36
C VAL A 276 -15.10 -12.04 11.13
N LEU A 277 -14.37 -10.94 11.26
CA LEU A 277 -12.91 -10.90 11.28
C LEU A 277 -12.46 -10.16 12.53
N LEU A 278 -11.59 -10.78 13.31
CA LEU A 278 -10.87 -10.16 14.42
C LEU A 278 -9.38 -10.22 14.11
N SER A 279 -8.71 -9.09 14.22
CA SER A 279 -7.29 -9.00 13.95
C SER A 279 -6.58 -8.24 15.05
N GLY A 280 -5.34 -8.61 15.32
CA GLY A 280 -4.46 -7.91 16.24
C GLY A 280 -3.05 -7.81 15.68
N LYS A 281 -2.38 -6.68 15.97
CA LYS A 281 -1.01 -6.42 15.57
C LYS A 281 -0.26 -5.75 16.72
N SER A 282 0.99 -6.17 16.91
CA SER A 282 1.93 -5.53 17.82
C SER A 282 3.26 -5.34 17.12
N VAL A 283 3.80 -4.14 17.20
CA VAL A 283 5.07 -3.76 16.57
C VAL A 283 5.86 -2.95 17.59
N ASP A 284 7.14 -3.26 17.74
CA ASP A 284 8.10 -2.44 18.47
C ASP A 284 9.47 -2.50 17.78
N ASN A 285 10.08 -1.34 17.56
CA ASN A 285 11.41 -1.16 16.96
C ASN A 285 11.65 -2.02 15.68
N MET A 286 10.68 -2.07 14.78
CA MET A 286 10.71 -2.86 13.54
C MET A 286 11.00 -2.05 12.28
N SER A 287 11.65 -0.88 12.40
CA SER A 287 12.31 -0.27 11.25
C SER A 287 13.50 -1.15 10.85
N TYR A 288 13.30 -2.02 9.86
CA TYR A 288 14.31 -2.96 9.38
C TYR A 288 14.67 -2.64 7.93
N ARG A 289 15.88 -2.06 7.74
CA ARG A 289 16.34 -1.53 6.45
C ARG A 289 17.67 -2.17 6.06
N SER A 290 17.90 -2.34 4.75
CA SER A 290 19.20 -2.81 4.28
C SER A 290 20.30 -1.76 4.43
N ASP A 291 19.94 -0.48 4.54
CA ASP A 291 20.87 0.61 4.81
C ASP A 291 20.42 1.42 6.04
N ARG A 292 21.20 1.36 7.14
CA ARG A 292 20.88 1.99 8.42
C ARG A 292 20.94 3.51 8.42
N THR A 293 21.52 4.10 7.36
CA THR A 293 21.63 5.56 7.21
C THR A 293 20.39 6.19 6.57
N LYS A 294 19.50 5.36 6.00
CA LYS A 294 18.28 5.81 5.31
C LYS A 294 17.11 5.88 6.27
N ASP A 295 16.13 6.68 5.89
CA ASP A 295 14.92 6.96 6.65
C ASP A 295 13.66 6.88 5.77
N LEU A 296 12.53 7.33 6.30
CA LEU A 296 11.22 7.39 5.64
C LEU A 296 10.83 6.04 5.02
N GLN A 297 10.78 5.94 3.70
CA GLN A 297 10.35 4.74 2.97
C GLN A 297 11.49 4.01 2.26
N ASP A 298 12.74 4.45 2.47
CA ASP A 298 13.87 3.93 1.73
C ASP A 298 14.31 2.55 2.25
N VAL A 299 14.49 1.62 1.32
CA VAL A 299 15.09 0.29 1.49
C VAL A 299 14.62 -0.53 2.71
N PHE A 300 13.33 -0.46 3.04
CA PHE A 300 12.74 -1.39 3.99
C PHE A 300 12.88 -2.84 3.49
N ILE A 301 13.39 -3.71 4.35
CA ILE A 301 13.44 -5.16 4.10
C ILE A 301 12.06 -5.76 4.39
N ASN A 302 11.44 -5.35 5.48
CA ASN A 302 10.16 -5.83 5.96
C ASN A 302 8.98 -4.94 5.51
N TYR A 303 7.78 -5.43 5.74
CA TYR A 303 6.53 -4.71 5.55
C TYR A 303 5.65 -4.88 6.79
N LEU A 304 5.15 -3.76 7.29
CA LEU A 304 4.27 -3.71 8.45
C LEU A 304 2.88 -3.22 8.00
N PRO A 305 1.93 -4.11 7.72
CA PRO A 305 0.62 -3.70 7.21
C PRO A 305 -0.11 -2.83 8.22
N ALA A 306 -0.78 -1.78 7.75
CA ALA A 306 -1.74 -1.06 8.59
C ALA A 306 -2.92 -1.98 8.92
N LEU A 307 -3.31 -2.00 10.19
CA LEU A 307 -4.48 -2.75 10.63
C LEU A 307 -5.70 -1.82 10.64
N ASN A 308 -6.18 -1.51 9.45
CA ASN A 308 -7.34 -0.65 9.23
C ASN A 308 -8.12 -1.12 8.00
N LYS A 309 -9.38 -0.73 7.91
CA LYS A 309 -10.16 -0.92 6.71
C LYS A 309 -9.70 0.06 5.63
N THR A 310 -9.46 -0.44 4.42
CA THR A 310 -9.14 0.42 3.28
C THR A 310 -10.40 1.16 2.83
N HIS A 311 -10.33 2.48 2.78
CA HIS A 311 -11.41 3.35 2.32
C HIS A 311 -11.15 3.86 0.91
N THR A 312 -12.21 3.90 0.10
CA THR A 312 -12.16 4.37 -1.30
C THR A 312 -12.77 5.76 -1.49
N TYR A 313 -13.61 6.22 -0.56
CA TYR A 313 -14.20 7.55 -0.61
C TYR A 313 -13.16 8.62 -0.33
N ASN A 314 -13.13 9.66 -1.15
CA ASN A 314 -12.04 10.63 -1.18
C ASN A 314 -11.79 11.32 0.19
N LEU A 315 -12.83 11.85 0.85
CA LEU A 315 -12.65 12.57 2.12
C LEU A 315 -12.08 11.67 3.21
N VAL A 316 -12.55 10.42 3.31
CA VAL A 316 -12.08 9.44 4.31
C VAL A 316 -10.64 9.04 4.01
N ALA A 317 -10.36 8.68 2.76
CA ALA A 317 -9.09 8.09 2.35
C ALA A 317 -7.91 9.06 2.37
N THR A 318 -8.17 10.37 2.26
CA THR A 318 -7.10 11.33 1.94
C THR A 318 -6.95 12.49 2.93
N LEU A 319 -7.92 12.74 3.85
CA LEU A 319 -7.79 13.79 4.84
C LEU A 319 -7.16 13.31 6.15
N TYR A 320 -7.53 12.11 6.61
CA TYR A 320 -7.06 11.53 7.87
C TYR A 320 -6.54 10.10 7.70
N PRO A 321 -5.63 9.85 6.74
CA PRO A 321 -5.05 8.53 6.54
C PRO A 321 -4.13 8.17 7.70
N TYR A 322 -3.99 6.87 7.96
CA TYR A 322 -3.08 6.37 8.97
C TYR A 322 -1.89 5.64 8.32
N ALA A 323 -0.69 6.00 8.75
CA ALA A 323 0.55 5.31 8.42
C ALA A 323 0.99 4.45 9.61
N THR A 324 1.42 3.21 9.33
CA THR A 324 1.99 2.32 10.34
C THR A 324 3.20 2.96 11.01
N GLN A 325 3.31 2.82 12.33
CA GLN A 325 4.41 3.32 13.13
C GLN A 325 5.44 2.20 13.36
N PRO A 326 6.53 2.13 12.58
CA PRO A 326 7.48 1.00 12.66
C PRO A 326 8.26 0.98 13.97
N LEU A 327 8.33 2.10 14.68
CA LEU A 327 9.00 2.19 15.99
C LEU A 327 8.14 1.73 17.16
N GLY A 328 6.82 1.62 16.96
CA GLY A 328 5.94 1.03 17.97
C GLY A 328 4.48 1.34 17.78
N GLU A 329 3.66 0.30 17.67
CA GLU A 329 2.19 0.39 17.72
C GLU A 329 1.56 -0.95 18.14
N VAL A 330 0.44 -0.86 18.84
CA VAL A 330 -0.46 -1.98 19.10
C VAL A 330 -1.81 -1.66 18.49
N ALA A 331 -2.30 -2.53 17.62
CA ALA A 331 -3.53 -2.29 16.87
C ALA A 331 -4.48 -3.48 16.95
N TYR A 332 -5.78 -3.19 16.95
CA TYR A 332 -6.85 -4.17 16.89
C TYR A 332 -7.90 -3.77 15.86
N GLN A 333 -8.48 -4.77 15.19
CA GLN A 333 -9.58 -4.58 14.26
C GLN A 333 -10.64 -5.65 14.48
N ALA A 334 -11.90 -5.23 14.42
CA ALA A 334 -13.07 -6.11 14.38
C ALA A 334 -13.95 -5.70 13.20
N GLU A 335 -14.28 -6.66 12.33
CA GLU A 335 -15.20 -6.43 11.21
C GLU A 335 -16.29 -7.46 11.24
N VAL A 336 -17.56 -7.01 11.06
CA VAL A 336 -18.74 -7.86 11.01
C VAL A 336 -19.53 -7.53 9.75
N LEU A 337 -19.75 -8.54 8.92
CA LEU A 337 -20.60 -8.45 7.73
C LEU A 337 -21.86 -9.30 7.93
N TYR A 338 -23.03 -8.70 7.72
CA TYR A 338 -24.29 -9.39 7.76
C TYR A 338 -25.17 -9.04 6.55
N SER A 339 -25.65 -10.08 5.87
CA SER A 339 -26.58 -9.94 4.74
C SER A 339 -27.99 -10.40 5.15
N PHE A 340 -28.88 -9.45 5.32
CA PHE A 340 -30.30 -9.71 5.58
C PHE A 340 -30.94 -10.42 4.38
N LYS A 341 -31.66 -11.49 4.65
CA LYS A 341 -32.30 -12.31 3.61
C LYS A 341 -33.34 -11.50 2.83
N LYS A 342 -33.47 -11.82 1.53
CA LYS A 342 -34.53 -11.29 0.67
C LYS A 342 -35.91 -11.67 1.25
N GLY A 343 -36.89 -10.77 1.09
CA GLY A 343 -38.26 -10.98 1.58
C GLY A 343 -38.48 -10.60 3.04
N THR A 344 -37.44 -10.25 3.81
CA THR A 344 -37.57 -9.76 5.19
C THR A 344 -37.79 -8.23 5.21
N LEU A 345 -38.28 -7.69 6.33
CA LEU A 345 -38.52 -6.23 6.51
C LEU A 345 -37.26 -5.40 6.18
N ILE A 346 -36.10 -5.74 6.73
CA ILE A 346 -34.83 -5.05 6.51
C ILE A 346 -34.22 -5.45 5.15
N GLY A 347 -34.26 -6.75 4.82
CA GLY A 347 -33.69 -7.26 3.58
C GLY A 347 -34.40 -6.77 2.32
N GLY A 348 -35.71 -6.56 2.36
CA GLY A 348 -36.50 -6.17 1.21
C GLY A 348 -36.43 -7.18 0.07
N LYS A 349 -36.84 -6.79 -1.15
CA LYS A 349 -36.90 -7.69 -2.32
C LYS A 349 -35.53 -8.23 -2.77
N TYR A 350 -34.45 -7.50 -2.56
CA TYR A 350 -33.11 -7.84 -3.12
C TYR A 350 -32.06 -8.19 -2.08
N GLY A 351 -32.37 -8.06 -0.79
CA GLY A 351 -31.43 -8.18 0.31
C GLY A 351 -30.81 -6.83 0.69
N THR A 352 -30.28 -6.76 1.90
CA THR A 352 -29.52 -5.63 2.43
C THR A 352 -28.27 -6.18 3.09
N THR A 353 -27.11 -5.62 2.80
CA THR A 353 -25.85 -5.99 3.46
C THR A 353 -25.40 -4.85 4.34
N VAL A 354 -25.05 -5.17 5.58
CA VAL A 354 -24.46 -4.25 6.55
C VAL A 354 -23.06 -4.74 6.87
N ASN A 355 -22.09 -3.83 6.81
CA ASN A 355 -20.72 -4.06 7.24
C ASN A 355 -20.40 -3.05 8.34
N LEU A 356 -19.95 -3.56 9.49
CA LEU A 356 -19.48 -2.78 10.63
C LEU A 356 -17.99 -3.02 10.79
N ASN A 357 -17.23 -1.97 11.02
CA ASN A 357 -15.81 -2.07 11.32
C ASN A 357 -15.45 -1.16 12.50
N TYR A 358 -14.60 -1.69 13.35
CA TYR A 358 -13.89 -0.97 14.41
C TYR A 358 -12.40 -1.28 14.28
N SER A 359 -11.58 -0.26 14.08
CA SER A 359 -10.11 -0.37 14.06
C SER A 359 -9.54 0.65 15.03
N THR A 360 -8.50 0.28 15.76
CA THR A 360 -7.85 1.19 16.71
C THR A 360 -6.39 0.88 16.86
N THR A 361 -5.57 1.91 17.07
CA THR A 361 -4.12 1.80 17.23
C THR A 361 -3.65 2.68 18.38
N TYR A 362 -2.80 2.13 19.21
CA TYR A 362 -2.25 2.77 20.40
C TYR A 362 -0.73 2.66 20.44
N ARG A 363 -0.12 3.48 21.27
CA ARG A 363 1.30 3.36 21.64
C ARG A 363 1.52 2.09 22.46
N PRO A 364 2.60 1.31 22.21
CA PRO A 364 2.97 0.22 23.12
C PRO A 364 3.48 0.76 24.46
N VAL A 365 3.34 -0.03 25.52
CA VAL A 365 4.01 0.27 26.81
C VAL A 365 5.50 -0.04 26.67
N GLN A 366 6.32 0.94 26.98
CA GLN A 366 7.78 0.80 27.00
C GLN A 366 8.25 0.79 28.46
N HIS A 367 8.67 -0.40 28.93
CA HIS A 367 9.21 -0.58 30.29
C HIS A 367 10.69 -0.19 30.26
N THR A 368 11.02 0.96 30.85
CA THR A 368 12.41 1.38 31.01
C THR A 368 13.18 0.35 31.85
N SER A 369 14.32 -0.05 31.39
CA SER A 369 15.09 -1.13 32.05
C SER A 369 15.77 -0.70 33.35
N GLY A 370 15.71 0.57 33.73
CA GLY A 370 16.48 1.12 34.86
C GLY A 370 18.01 1.09 34.65
N ILE A 371 18.43 0.66 33.48
CA ILE A 371 19.83 0.56 33.05
C ILE A 371 20.17 1.84 32.30
N ASN A 372 21.27 2.48 32.68
CA ASN A 372 21.81 3.61 31.95
C ASN A 372 22.06 3.17 30.49
N PRO A 373 21.63 3.95 29.45
CA PRO A 373 21.90 3.64 28.03
C PRO A 373 23.38 3.43 27.72
N LEU A 374 24.27 3.90 28.56
CA LEU A 374 25.72 3.72 28.47
C LEU A 374 26.23 2.39 29.07
N ASP A 375 25.35 1.58 29.65
CA ASP A 375 25.75 0.24 30.12
C ASP A 375 25.94 -0.70 28.94
N SER A 376 26.75 -1.72 29.14
CA SER A 376 27.30 -2.64 28.13
C SER A 376 26.28 -3.34 27.22
N THR A 377 24.97 -3.27 27.51
CA THR A 377 23.89 -3.87 26.69
C THR A 377 23.22 -2.88 25.77
N GLY A 378 23.35 -1.57 26.00
CA GLY A 378 22.71 -0.51 25.19
C GLY A 378 21.19 -0.57 25.12
N VAL A 379 20.52 -1.46 25.89
CA VAL A 379 19.05 -1.61 25.86
C VAL A 379 18.42 -0.52 26.72
N THR A 380 17.65 0.37 26.10
CA THR A 380 17.02 1.52 26.78
C THR A 380 15.68 1.18 27.41
N TYR A 381 14.92 0.27 26.78
CA TYR A 381 13.61 -0.19 27.27
C TYR A 381 13.32 -1.61 26.75
N ARG A 382 12.26 -2.20 27.27
CA ARG A 382 11.66 -3.44 26.75
C ARG A 382 10.17 -3.20 26.49
N ALA A 383 9.68 -3.64 25.33
CA ALA A 383 8.25 -3.71 25.03
C ALA A 383 7.81 -5.17 25.00
N ARG A 384 6.62 -5.45 25.55
CA ARG A 384 5.99 -6.77 25.45
C ARG A 384 4.98 -6.77 24.30
N PRO A 385 4.88 -7.85 23.53
CA PRO A 385 3.85 -7.96 22.52
C PRO A 385 2.46 -7.70 23.10
N PHE A 386 1.66 -6.87 22.43
CA PHE A 386 0.28 -6.50 22.78
C PHE A 386 0.11 -5.75 24.11
N ASP A 387 1.19 -5.29 24.75
CA ASP A 387 1.13 -4.42 25.92
C ASP A 387 0.84 -2.99 25.48
N MET A 388 -0.41 -2.57 25.61
CA MET A 388 -0.98 -1.36 25.03
C MET A 388 -1.10 -0.26 26.11
N SER A 389 -0.58 0.93 25.82
CA SER A 389 -0.79 2.12 26.66
C SER A 389 -2.15 2.75 26.39
N ASP A 390 -2.50 3.79 27.15
CA ASP A 390 -3.70 4.62 26.95
C ASP A 390 -3.54 5.73 25.89
N SER A 391 -2.35 5.83 25.27
CA SER A 391 -2.05 6.84 24.25
C SER A 391 -2.58 6.39 22.87
N LEU A 392 -3.76 6.90 22.51
CA LEU A 392 -4.38 6.66 21.19
C LEU A 392 -3.55 7.29 20.08
N TYR A 393 -3.31 6.53 19.00
CA TYR A 393 -2.74 7.02 17.75
C TYR A 393 -3.81 7.27 16.70
N TRP A 394 -4.70 6.30 16.53
CA TRP A 394 -5.73 6.36 15.51
C TRP A 394 -6.89 5.41 15.82
N GLN A 395 -8.10 5.81 15.41
CA GLN A 395 -9.31 5.00 15.54
C GLN A 395 -10.24 5.25 14.36
N ASP A 396 -10.87 4.19 13.88
CA ASP A 396 -11.90 4.22 12.84
C ASP A 396 -13.08 3.34 13.22
N ILE A 397 -14.23 3.96 13.37
CA ILE A 397 -15.52 3.29 13.55
C ILE A 397 -16.34 3.56 12.31
N ASN A 398 -16.74 2.53 11.59
CA ASN A 398 -17.53 2.75 10.40
C ASN A 398 -18.64 1.71 10.19
N VAL A 399 -19.68 2.15 9.47
CA VAL A 399 -20.79 1.32 9.02
C VAL A 399 -21.05 1.59 7.55
N ASN A 400 -21.22 0.53 6.77
CA ASN A 400 -21.61 0.59 5.37
C ASN A 400 -22.88 -0.25 5.17
N ILE A 401 -23.91 0.33 4.58
CA ILE A 401 -25.20 -0.31 4.30
C ILE A 401 -25.43 -0.31 2.79
N THR A 402 -25.37 -1.48 2.17
CA THR A 402 -25.65 -1.66 0.75
C THR A 402 -27.07 -2.12 0.54
N LYS A 403 -27.87 -1.35 -0.19
CA LYS A 403 -29.27 -1.60 -0.48
C LYS A 403 -29.56 -1.56 -1.97
N LYS A 404 -30.04 -2.68 -2.52
CA LYS A 404 -30.55 -2.71 -3.89
C LYS A 404 -32.07 -2.53 -3.87
N ILE A 405 -32.56 -1.45 -4.49
CA ILE A 405 -34.00 -1.12 -4.56
C ILE A 405 -34.69 -1.90 -5.67
N ASN A 406 -34.09 -1.93 -6.85
CA ASN A 406 -34.58 -2.67 -8.00
C ASN A 406 -33.42 -3.14 -8.91
N LYS A 407 -33.69 -3.68 -10.09
CA LYS A 407 -32.65 -4.16 -11.02
C LYS A 407 -31.75 -3.05 -11.56
N LYS A 408 -32.20 -1.78 -11.50
CA LYS A 408 -31.50 -0.62 -12.04
C LYS A 408 -30.88 0.28 -10.97
N LEU A 409 -31.44 0.32 -9.75
CA LEU A 409 -31.11 1.29 -8.70
C LEU A 409 -30.57 0.61 -7.46
N SER A 410 -29.41 1.04 -6.98
CA SER A 410 -28.81 0.65 -5.71
C SER A 410 -28.20 1.86 -4.99
N PHE A 411 -28.18 1.77 -3.66
CA PHE A 411 -27.57 2.76 -2.77
C PHE A 411 -26.54 2.10 -1.86
N ILE A 412 -25.51 2.88 -1.51
CA ILE A 412 -24.62 2.60 -0.39
C ILE A 412 -24.67 3.81 0.52
N PHE A 413 -25.02 3.57 1.78
CA PHE A 413 -24.93 4.56 2.84
C PHE A 413 -23.75 4.20 3.72
N SER A 414 -22.83 5.14 3.93
CA SER A 414 -21.66 4.93 4.75
C SER A 414 -21.50 6.06 5.76
N TYR A 415 -21.12 5.68 6.96
CA TYR A 415 -20.75 6.61 8.02
C TYR A 415 -19.42 6.19 8.62
N PHE A 416 -18.56 7.18 8.86
CA PHE A 416 -17.24 7.00 9.47
C PHE A 416 -17.04 8.00 10.59
N ASN A 417 -16.48 7.53 11.69
CA ASN A 417 -15.91 8.36 12.74
C ASN A 417 -14.42 8.07 12.83
N ILE A 418 -13.61 9.03 12.44
CA ILE A 418 -12.14 8.92 12.46
C ILE A 418 -11.61 9.81 13.59
N THR A 419 -10.83 9.23 14.48
CA THR A 419 -10.11 9.94 15.52
C THR A 419 -8.61 9.70 15.33
N ILE A 420 -7.82 10.77 15.28
CA ILE A 420 -6.39 10.71 15.03
C ILE A 420 -5.62 11.61 15.96
N ASN A 421 -4.51 11.12 16.50
CA ASN A 421 -3.55 11.91 17.23
C ASN A 421 -2.55 12.56 16.25
N ASN A 422 -2.71 13.87 16.02
CA ASN A 422 -1.87 14.59 15.06
C ASN A 422 -0.42 14.78 15.54
N ASP A 423 -0.15 14.67 16.83
CA ASP A 423 1.22 14.72 17.36
C ASP A 423 2.05 13.51 16.89
N VAL A 424 1.37 12.38 16.59
CA VAL A 424 1.97 11.15 16.04
C VAL A 424 1.90 11.11 14.52
N ALA A 425 0.71 11.32 13.98
CA ALA A 425 0.45 11.14 12.54
C ALA A 425 0.95 12.30 11.68
N LYS A 426 1.11 13.51 12.27
CA LYS A 426 1.64 14.71 11.61
C LYS A 426 0.95 15.06 10.27
N ILE A 427 -0.38 14.87 10.21
CA ILE A 427 -1.18 15.16 9.02
C ILE A 427 -1.44 16.65 8.81
N SER A 428 -1.25 17.46 9.85
CA SER A 428 -1.34 18.93 9.85
C SER A 428 -0.15 19.49 10.62
N ASN A 429 0.44 20.57 10.10
CA ASN A 429 1.53 21.27 10.78
C ASN A 429 1.01 22.30 11.79
N ASP A 430 -0.24 22.74 11.62
CA ASP A 430 -0.82 23.89 12.36
C ASP A 430 -1.70 23.47 13.54
N ALA A 431 -2.00 22.17 13.69
CA ALA A 431 -2.84 21.65 14.76
C ALA A 431 -2.13 20.56 15.55
N LYS A 432 -2.17 20.64 16.88
CA LYS A 432 -1.61 19.64 17.80
C LYS A 432 -2.71 19.03 18.65
N GLY A 433 -2.61 17.71 18.88
CA GLY A 433 -3.54 16.97 19.72
C GLY A 433 -4.47 16.03 18.95
N ILE A 434 -5.58 15.66 19.58
CA ILE A 434 -6.50 14.65 19.03
C ILE A 434 -7.59 15.32 18.22
N ILE A 435 -7.67 14.95 16.95
CA ILE A 435 -8.67 15.40 15.97
C ILE A 435 -9.70 14.28 15.80
N SER A 436 -10.99 14.63 15.87
CA SER A 436 -12.09 13.71 15.57
C SER A 436 -12.95 14.28 14.45
N SER A 437 -13.33 13.44 13.50
CA SER A 437 -14.18 13.81 12.36
C SER A 437 -15.30 12.80 12.13
N HIS A 438 -16.42 13.29 11.62
CA HIS A 438 -17.59 12.52 11.22
C HIS A 438 -17.78 12.67 9.72
N ILE A 439 -17.89 11.55 8.99
CA ILE A 439 -18.00 11.58 7.55
C ILE A 439 -19.22 10.75 7.14
N GLY A 440 -20.14 11.40 6.43
CA GLY A 440 -21.30 10.75 5.83
C GLY A 440 -21.14 10.63 4.31
N VAL A 441 -21.51 9.48 3.74
CA VAL A 441 -21.46 9.24 2.30
C VAL A 441 -22.75 8.59 1.82
N ILE A 442 -23.31 9.11 0.75
CA ILE A 442 -24.40 8.50 -0.01
C ILE A 442 -23.91 8.25 -1.43
N GLU A 443 -23.82 6.98 -1.79
CA GLU A 443 -23.52 6.56 -3.15
C GLU A 443 -24.78 6.01 -3.81
N THR A 444 -25.05 6.45 -5.03
CA THR A 444 -26.17 6.01 -5.85
C THR A 444 -25.64 5.43 -7.16
N SER A 445 -26.06 4.23 -7.52
CA SER A 445 -25.79 3.65 -8.83
C SER A 445 -27.09 3.39 -9.57
N TYR A 446 -27.24 4.00 -10.76
CA TYR A 446 -28.43 3.86 -11.60
C TYR A 446 -28.09 3.39 -13.02
N LYS A 447 -28.64 2.23 -13.40
CA LYS A 447 -28.55 1.68 -14.75
C LYS A 447 -29.68 2.23 -15.63
N ILE A 448 -29.39 3.18 -16.51
CA ILE A 448 -30.37 3.71 -17.46
C ILE A 448 -30.83 2.58 -18.39
N ASN A 449 -29.88 1.86 -18.98
CA ASN A 449 -30.11 0.70 -19.83
C ASN A 449 -28.90 -0.28 -19.76
N LYS A 450 -28.77 -1.22 -20.70
CA LYS A 450 -27.69 -2.22 -20.74
C LYS A 450 -26.30 -1.61 -20.98
N LYS A 451 -26.24 -0.43 -21.64
CA LYS A 451 -24.97 0.21 -22.00
C LYS A 451 -24.66 1.44 -21.13
N HIS A 452 -25.65 2.10 -20.58
CA HIS A 452 -25.54 3.39 -19.93
C HIS A 452 -25.81 3.28 -18.42
N ALA A 453 -24.90 3.76 -17.61
CA ALA A 453 -25.04 3.82 -16.15
C ALA A 453 -24.50 5.16 -15.61
N ILE A 454 -25.12 5.63 -14.55
CA ILE A 454 -24.67 6.79 -13.76
C ILE A 454 -24.36 6.29 -12.34
N ARG A 455 -23.24 6.74 -11.80
CA ARG A 455 -22.89 6.62 -10.39
C ARG A 455 -22.69 8.02 -9.83
N SER A 456 -23.25 8.30 -8.68
CA SER A 456 -23.03 9.56 -7.98
C SER A 456 -22.65 9.30 -6.51
N GLU A 457 -21.79 10.15 -5.97
CA GLU A 457 -21.44 10.19 -4.55
C GLU A 457 -21.65 11.59 -4.02
N ILE A 458 -22.22 11.69 -2.84
CA ILE A 458 -22.27 12.91 -2.05
C ILE A 458 -21.60 12.58 -0.71
N GLN A 459 -20.59 13.35 -0.33
CA GLN A 459 -19.84 13.17 0.90
C GLN A 459 -19.84 14.46 1.69
N GLY A 460 -20.00 14.36 3.01
CA GLY A 460 -19.85 15.47 3.95
C GLY A 460 -18.93 15.06 5.10
N LEU A 461 -17.96 15.90 5.41
CA LEU A 461 -17.04 15.72 6.52
C LEU A 461 -17.18 16.90 7.48
N PHE A 462 -17.36 16.60 8.77
CA PHE A 462 -17.49 17.53 9.86
C PHE A 462 -16.41 17.24 10.91
N VAL A 463 -15.66 18.28 11.27
CA VAL A 463 -14.55 18.17 12.23
C VAL A 463 -14.97 18.73 13.56
N ASN A 464 -14.78 17.96 14.62
CA ASN A 464 -14.94 18.47 15.97
C ASN A 464 -13.77 19.39 16.37
N PRO A 465 -13.97 20.34 17.27
CA PRO A 465 -12.86 21.03 17.93
C PRO A 465 -11.86 20.02 18.52
N ILE A 466 -10.59 20.34 18.47
CA ILE A 466 -9.51 19.49 18.99
C ILE A 466 -9.80 19.15 20.46
N GLN A 467 -9.87 17.86 20.77
CA GLN A 467 -10.36 17.39 22.06
C GLN A 467 -9.31 17.47 23.16
N LYS A 468 -8.05 17.20 22.82
CA LYS A 468 -6.92 17.15 23.77
C LYS A 468 -5.65 17.65 23.11
N GLY A 469 -4.75 18.22 23.90
CA GLY A 469 -3.45 18.70 23.44
C GLY A 469 -3.33 20.22 23.57
N PRO A 470 -2.22 20.80 23.10
CA PRO A 470 -1.95 22.24 23.19
C PRO A 470 -2.97 23.14 22.48
N ASP A 471 -3.64 22.60 21.46
CA ASP A 471 -4.63 23.32 20.65
C ASP A 471 -6.08 22.92 20.98
N ALA A 472 -6.33 22.35 22.15
CA ALA A 472 -7.68 21.96 22.58
C ALA A 472 -8.68 23.12 22.47
N GLY A 473 -9.87 22.86 21.92
CA GLY A 473 -10.92 23.82 21.65
C GLY A 473 -10.82 24.56 20.30
N LYS A 474 -9.68 24.48 19.58
CA LYS A 474 -9.54 25.08 18.26
C LYS A 474 -10.11 24.15 17.17
N ILE A 475 -10.59 24.74 16.08
CA ILE A 475 -10.88 23.98 14.86
C ILE A 475 -9.56 23.73 14.13
N ASN A 476 -9.36 22.51 13.67
CA ASN A 476 -8.17 22.15 12.90
C ASN A 476 -8.15 22.92 11.55
N ASP A 477 -6.97 23.18 11.04
CA ASP A 477 -6.70 23.94 9.81
C ASP A 477 -7.36 23.38 8.55
N LYS A 478 -7.81 22.11 8.56
CA LYS A 478 -8.51 21.49 7.43
C LYS A 478 -10.01 21.79 7.41
N GLY A 479 -10.64 22.02 8.58
CA GLY A 479 -12.08 22.35 8.70
C GLY A 479 -13.02 21.32 8.05
N ASP A 480 -14.24 21.76 7.75
CA ASP A 480 -15.29 20.92 7.16
C ASP A 480 -15.22 20.89 5.63
N TRP A 481 -15.66 19.77 5.06
CA TRP A 481 -15.58 19.50 3.62
C TRP A 481 -16.87 18.90 3.06
N ALA A 482 -17.16 19.22 1.81
CA ALA A 482 -18.16 18.55 1.02
C ALA A 482 -17.55 18.04 -0.29
N THR A 483 -18.04 16.91 -0.81
CA THR A 483 -17.63 16.36 -2.10
C THR A 483 -18.85 15.88 -2.87
N ILE A 484 -18.91 16.19 -4.15
CA ILE A 484 -19.80 15.58 -5.11
C ILE A 484 -18.98 14.89 -6.20
N LEU A 485 -19.35 13.64 -6.53
CA LEU A 485 -18.81 12.91 -7.67
C LEU A 485 -19.96 12.42 -8.54
N ILE A 486 -19.86 12.60 -9.84
CA ILE A 486 -20.79 12.07 -10.83
C ILE A 486 -19.97 11.36 -11.91
N GLU A 487 -20.27 10.09 -12.14
CA GLU A 487 -19.65 9.28 -13.18
C GLU A 487 -20.71 8.77 -14.15
N TYR A 488 -20.44 8.89 -15.44
CA TYR A 488 -21.27 8.35 -16.51
C TYR A 488 -20.48 7.35 -17.34
N THR A 489 -20.99 6.15 -17.44
CA THR A 489 -20.34 5.06 -18.17
C THR A 489 -21.17 4.67 -19.39
N ILE A 490 -20.51 4.55 -20.55
CA ILE A 490 -21.04 3.97 -21.77
C ILE A 490 -20.28 2.66 -22.03
N SER A 491 -20.87 1.58 -21.54
CA SER A 491 -20.27 0.24 -21.63
C SER A 491 -20.21 -0.24 -23.09
N PRO A 492 -19.13 -0.89 -23.53
CA PRO A 492 -18.01 -1.34 -22.69
C PRO A 492 -16.81 -0.39 -22.62
N HIS A 493 -16.80 0.77 -23.30
CA HIS A 493 -15.57 1.47 -23.63
C HIS A 493 -15.37 2.81 -22.91
N TRP A 494 -16.40 3.61 -22.69
CA TRP A 494 -16.27 5.02 -22.32
C TRP A 494 -16.69 5.30 -20.90
N SER A 495 -15.94 6.14 -20.20
CA SER A 495 -16.29 6.68 -18.89
C SER A 495 -15.99 8.18 -18.83
N PHE A 496 -16.87 8.91 -18.17
CA PHE A 496 -16.76 10.35 -17.93
C PHE A 496 -17.02 10.59 -16.45
N GLY A 497 -16.25 11.47 -15.81
CA GLY A 497 -16.45 11.80 -14.42
C GLY A 497 -16.26 13.30 -14.17
N PHE A 498 -17.01 13.79 -13.21
CA PHE A 498 -16.83 15.11 -12.62
C PHE A 498 -16.83 14.96 -11.11
N MET A 499 -15.83 15.53 -10.44
CA MET A 499 -15.76 15.62 -9.00
C MET A 499 -15.46 17.06 -8.59
N ASP A 500 -16.13 17.54 -7.55
CA ASP A 500 -15.74 18.78 -6.88
C ASP A 500 -15.64 18.53 -5.38
N GLN A 501 -14.55 18.97 -4.78
CA GLN A 501 -14.34 18.99 -3.36
C GLN A 501 -14.32 20.45 -2.90
N TYR A 502 -15.09 20.76 -1.88
CA TYR A 502 -15.20 22.12 -1.35
C TYR A 502 -14.87 22.15 0.15
N ASN A 503 -13.85 22.91 0.51
CA ASN A 503 -13.45 23.15 1.90
C ASN A 503 -14.21 24.33 2.47
N TYR A 504 -15.52 24.18 2.75
CA TYR A 504 -16.38 25.29 3.17
C TYR A 504 -16.15 25.72 4.62
N GLY A 505 -15.67 24.81 5.47
CA GLY A 505 -15.46 25.03 6.90
C GLY A 505 -14.02 25.37 7.29
N ASN A 506 -13.14 25.71 6.34
CA ASN A 506 -11.78 26.10 6.69
C ASN A 506 -11.80 27.35 7.60
N PRO A 507 -11.07 27.35 8.73
CA PRO A 507 -11.01 28.53 9.62
C PRO A 507 -10.43 29.77 8.93
N VAL A 508 -9.57 29.58 7.93
CA VAL A 508 -9.04 30.67 7.08
C VAL A 508 -9.91 30.81 5.83
N GLU A 509 -10.63 31.91 5.71
CA GLU A 509 -11.60 32.13 4.63
C GLU A 509 -10.99 32.03 3.24
N ALA A 510 -9.78 32.54 3.03
CA ALA A 510 -9.05 32.43 1.75
C ALA A 510 -8.73 30.99 1.34
N LYS A 511 -8.80 30.02 2.26
CA LYS A 511 -8.60 28.58 2.01
C LYS A 511 -9.91 27.82 1.79
N ARG A 512 -11.07 28.49 1.77
CA ARG A 512 -12.37 27.90 1.39
C ARG A 512 -12.47 27.78 -0.12
N VAL A 513 -11.84 26.76 -0.68
CA VAL A 513 -11.58 26.62 -2.10
C VAL A 513 -12.28 25.39 -2.66
N HIS A 514 -12.72 25.49 -3.92
CA HIS A 514 -13.20 24.38 -4.75
C HIS A 514 -12.06 23.70 -5.52
N TYR A 515 -12.13 22.38 -5.61
CA TYR A 515 -11.18 21.54 -6.35
C TYR A 515 -11.90 20.72 -7.42
N PRO A 516 -12.37 21.39 -8.52
CA PRO A 516 -13.06 20.69 -9.59
C PRO A 516 -12.11 19.85 -10.42
N ILE A 517 -12.57 18.64 -10.77
CA ILE A 517 -11.82 17.64 -11.51
C ILE A 517 -12.73 17.02 -12.56
N PHE A 518 -12.27 16.98 -13.82
CA PHE A 518 -12.89 16.25 -14.91
C PHE A 518 -12.06 15.03 -15.26
N THR A 519 -12.71 13.90 -15.45
CA THR A 519 -12.06 12.66 -15.86
C THR A 519 -12.71 12.09 -17.11
N PHE A 520 -11.88 11.50 -17.95
CA PHE A 520 -12.31 10.80 -19.16
C PHE A 520 -11.52 9.49 -19.24
N GLY A 521 -12.19 8.40 -19.55
CA GLY A 521 -11.58 7.09 -19.72
C GLY A 521 -12.08 6.37 -20.96
N TYR A 522 -11.15 5.65 -21.61
CA TYR A 522 -11.45 4.77 -22.72
C TYR A 522 -10.71 3.45 -22.54
N VAL A 523 -11.41 2.33 -22.71
CA VAL A 523 -10.86 0.99 -22.63
C VAL A 523 -11.33 0.18 -23.83
N LYS A 524 -10.39 -0.41 -24.56
CA LYS A 524 -10.70 -1.37 -25.62
C LYS A 524 -9.61 -2.44 -25.65
N ASP A 525 -10.01 -3.70 -25.52
CA ASP A 525 -9.10 -4.84 -25.47
C ASP A 525 -8.00 -4.64 -24.42
N ALA A 526 -6.75 -4.67 -24.81
CA ALA A 526 -5.58 -4.47 -23.94
C ALA A 526 -5.15 -2.99 -23.82
N THR A 527 -5.90 -2.06 -24.44
CA THR A 527 -5.56 -0.62 -24.48
C THR A 527 -6.44 0.16 -23.54
N ARG A 528 -5.84 1.04 -22.75
CA ARG A 528 -6.50 1.96 -21.83
C ARG A 528 -5.91 3.36 -21.93
N PHE A 529 -6.80 4.36 -22.05
CA PHE A 529 -6.48 5.78 -21.93
C PHE A 529 -7.23 6.37 -20.75
N SER A 530 -6.62 7.29 -20.05
CA SER A 530 -7.32 8.14 -19.08
C SER A 530 -6.79 9.58 -19.14
N ILE A 531 -7.70 10.51 -19.01
CA ILE A 531 -7.42 11.95 -18.92
C ILE A 531 -8.01 12.44 -17.60
N TYR A 532 -7.26 13.24 -16.91
CA TYR A 532 -7.63 13.95 -15.71
C TYR A 532 -7.28 15.41 -15.90
N TYR A 533 -8.21 16.32 -15.64
CA TYR A 533 -7.99 17.75 -15.74
C TYR A 533 -8.65 18.47 -14.56
N GLY A 534 -7.89 19.26 -13.83
CA GLY A 534 -8.43 20.06 -12.75
C GLY A 534 -7.45 20.33 -11.62
N ARG A 535 -8.01 20.75 -10.47
CA ARG A 535 -7.31 21.08 -9.24
C ARG A 535 -7.22 19.88 -8.33
N GLN A 536 -6.01 19.51 -7.94
CA GLN A 536 -5.74 18.51 -6.90
C GLN A 536 -5.20 19.22 -5.67
N ARG A 537 -5.79 18.97 -4.50
CA ARG A 537 -5.26 19.48 -3.24
C ARG A 537 -3.98 18.75 -2.82
N ALA A 538 -3.14 19.45 -2.04
CA ALA A 538 -2.03 18.80 -1.35
C ALA A 538 -2.52 17.84 -0.27
N GLY A 539 -1.76 16.78 0.01
CA GLY A 539 -2.07 15.86 1.08
C GLY A 539 -1.25 14.58 1.07
N LEU A 540 -1.49 13.73 2.06
CA LEU A 540 -0.92 12.40 2.12
C LEU A 540 -1.73 11.44 1.25
N PHE A 541 -1.03 10.65 0.45
CA PHE A 541 -1.58 9.52 -0.29
C PHE A 541 -1.00 8.23 0.31
N CYS A 542 -1.85 7.35 0.80
CA CYS A 542 -1.44 6.16 1.54
C CYS A 542 -2.01 4.88 0.92
N VAL A 543 -1.18 3.83 0.88
CA VAL A 543 -1.56 2.47 0.47
C VAL A 543 -0.94 1.49 1.46
N GLY A 544 -1.77 0.63 2.08
CA GLY A 544 -1.30 -0.43 2.97
C GLY A 544 -0.48 0.05 4.18
N GLY A 545 -0.68 1.29 4.65
CA GLY A 545 0.07 1.87 5.76
C GLY A 545 1.36 2.62 5.37
N VAL A 546 1.71 2.62 4.09
CA VAL A 546 2.82 3.39 3.52
C VAL A 546 2.26 4.65 2.85
N CYS A 547 2.82 5.82 3.15
CA CYS A 547 2.31 7.10 2.69
C CYS A 547 3.36 7.92 1.96
N ARG A 548 2.93 8.71 0.98
CA ARG A 548 3.74 9.78 0.39
C ARG A 548 3.00 11.11 0.39
N PHE A 549 3.72 12.21 0.46
CA PHE A 549 3.15 13.54 0.27
C PHE A 549 2.99 13.82 -1.23
N VAL A 550 1.80 14.30 -1.63
CA VAL A 550 1.50 14.78 -2.97
C VAL A 550 1.23 16.28 -2.88
N PRO A 551 2.01 17.15 -3.56
CA PRO A 551 1.77 18.58 -3.54
C PRO A 551 0.50 18.96 -4.30
N ALA A 552 -0.03 20.16 -4.03
CA ALA A 552 -1.14 20.70 -4.80
C ALA A 552 -0.75 20.85 -6.28
N SER A 553 -1.71 20.62 -7.16
CA SER A 553 -1.49 20.75 -8.60
C SER A 553 -2.75 21.23 -9.33
N ASN A 554 -2.55 21.94 -10.44
CA ASN A 554 -3.60 22.29 -11.38
C ASN A 554 -3.11 22.01 -12.81
N GLY A 555 -3.85 21.20 -13.57
CA GLY A 555 -3.46 20.91 -14.95
C GLY A 555 -4.04 19.61 -15.49
N LEU A 556 -3.37 19.13 -16.53
CA LEU A 556 -3.74 17.94 -17.30
C LEU A 556 -2.84 16.77 -16.88
N THR A 557 -3.43 15.62 -16.60
CA THR A 557 -2.71 14.33 -16.53
C THR A 557 -3.32 13.38 -17.57
N PHE A 558 -2.47 12.81 -18.40
CA PHE A 558 -2.83 11.78 -19.39
C PHE A 558 -2.11 10.49 -19.04
N SER A 559 -2.83 9.39 -18.96
CA SER A 559 -2.23 8.06 -18.74
C SER A 559 -2.64 7.12 -19.87
N PHE A 560 -1.68 6.31 -20.28
CA PHE A 560 -1.81 5.30 -21.33
C PHE A 560 -1.24 3.99 -20.84
N THR A 561 -1.99 2.90 -21.06
CA THR A 561 -1.53 1.53 -20.78
C THR A 561 -1.91 0.63 -21.93
N GLN A 562 -1.00 -0.22 -22.38
CA GLN A 562 -1.23 -1.23 -23.39
C GLN A 562 -0.43 -2.49 -23.09
N SER A 563 -1.05 -3.67 -23.24
CA SER A 563 -0.38 -4.97 -23.21
C SER A 563 -0.35 -5.60 -24.61
N PHE A 564 0.66 -6.42 -24.89
CA PHE A 564 0.87 -7.12 -26.15
C PHE A 564 1.47 -8.51 -25.92
#